data_8bfa7ca62726dfb4a0b0735cb5afc283
#
_entry.id   8bfa7ca62726dfb4a0b0735cb5afc283
#
_cell.length_a   1.000
_cell.length_b   1.000
_cell.length_c   1.000
_cell.angle_alpha   90.00
_cell.angle_beta   90.00
_cell.angle_gamma   90.00
#
_symmetry.space_group_name_H-M   'P 1'
#
loop_
_entity.id
_entity.type
_entity.pdbx_description
1 polymer ?
#
loop_
_entity_poly.entity_id
_entity_poly.type
_entity_poly.pdbx_seq_one_letter_code
_entity_poly.pdbx_strand_id
1 'polypeptide(L)'
;MGSRGQYKMKMLVTGGNRGLGLTLVNHFNAVSISRQQGYDITKQAKEIAEKSLEFDIFINNAFDGPPHEPWANFAQTSLLYEVYQTWKANDNPGYIFNIGSVGEKSIVSPAPMFETYRTAKAALAHASKQCTAAFKNNQVKFKTTLITLDRLDTELSRSRPSWTGNGVDCKDVAEFIDYATMIKPNTCIEEIILYVNFNSK
;
A
#
# COMPACT_ATOMS: atom_id res chain seq x y z
N MET A 1 26.02 -19.81 21.16
CA MET A 1 25.34 -18.86 20.27
C MET A 1 23.84 -19.06 20.47
N GLY A 2 23.19 -18.22 21.27
CA GLY A 2 21.77 -18.35 21.56
C GLY A 2 20.97 -17.92 20.32
N SER A 3 20.04 -18.78 19.88
CA SER A 3 19.03 -18.45 18.88
C SER A 3 18.19 -17.28 19.44
N ARG A 4 18.41 -16.07 18.96
CA ARG A 4 17.43 -14.98 19.16
C ARG A 4 16.15 -15.50 18.51
N GLY A 5 15.13 -15.77 19.33
CA GLY A 5 13.81 -16.08 18.82
C GLY A 5 13.45 -15.00 17.79
N GLN A 6 13.19 -15.41 16.55
CA GLN A 6 12.90 -14.50 15.46
C GLN A 6 11.57 -13.82 15.79
N TYR A 7 11.61 -12.55 16.25
CA TYR A 7 10.39 -11.77 16.48
C TYR A 7 9.65 -11.66 15.15
N LYS A 8 8.49 -12.28 15.08
CA LYS A 8 7.65 -12.23 13.88
C LYS A 8 6.88 -10.92 13.90
N MET A 9 7.21 -9.99 12.98
CA MET A 9 6.51 -8.73 12.85
C MET A 9 5.01 -8.94 12.58
N LYS A 10 4.18 -8.22 13.30
CA LYS A 10 2.74 -8.21 13.09
C LYS A 10 2.38 -7.24 11.98
N MET A 11 1.61 -7.71 11.01
CA MET A 11 1.23 -6.91 9.84
C MET A 11 -0.27 -6.74 9.71
N LEU A 12 -0.71 -5.53 9.37
CA LEU A 12 -2.08 -5.19 9.06
C LEU A 12 -2.20 -4.78 7.59
N VAL A 13 -3.10 -5.45 6.85
CA VAL A 13 -3.32 -5.20 5.42
C VAL A 13 -4.73 -4.71 5.18
N THR A 14 -4.89 -3.55 4.55
CA THR A 14 -6.21 -3.11 4.10
C THR A 14 -6.58 -3.76 2.77
N GLY A 15 -7.83 -4.25 2.64
CA GLY A 15 -8.31 -4.88 1.41
C GLY A 15 -7.71 -6.26 1.14
N GLY A 16 -7.53 -7.09 2.17
CA GLY A 16 -6.87 -8.39 2.11
C GLY A 16 -7.69 -9.55 1.54
N ASN A 17 -8.88 -9.31 0.96
CA ASN A 17 -9.80 -10.39 0.57
C ASN A 17 -9.60 -10.92 -0.86
N ARG A 18 -8.83 -10.24 -1.69
CA ARG A 18 -8.57 -10.63 -3.09
C ARG A 18 -7.29 -10.00 -3.64
N GLY A 19 -6.84 -10.52 -4.77
CA GLY A 19 -5.70 -9.98 -5.53
C GLY A 19 -4.45 -9.81 -4.66
N LEU A 20 -3.74 -8.70 -4.83
CA LEU A 20 -2.53 -8.41 -4.07
C LEU A 20 -2.75 -8.49 -2.56
N GLY A 21 -3.82 -7.88 -2.05
CA GLY A 21 -4.10 -7.90 -0.61
C GLY A 21 -4.20 -9.31 -0.04
N LEU A 22 -4.87 -10.23 -0.73
CA LEU A 22 -4.97 -11.64 -0.32
C LEU A 22 -3.60 -12.35 -0.37
N THR A 23 -2.80 -12.07 -1.41
CA THR A 23 -1.44 -12.61 -1.50
C THR A 23 -0.59 -12.15 -0.32
N LEU A 24 -0.65 -10.86 0.04
CA LEU A 24 0.09 -10.31 1.19
C LEU A 24 -0.39 -10.91 2.52
N VAL A 25 -1.69 -11.06 2.71
CA VAL A 25 -2.26 -11.70 3.91
C VAL A 25 -1.75 -13.13 4.06
N ASN A 26 -1.77 -13.92 2.98
CA ASN A 26 -1.33 -15.31 3.02
C ASN A 26 0.19 -15.42 3.19
N HIS A 27 0.97 -14.60 2.50
CA HIS A 27 2.45 -14.63 2.55
C HIS A 27 2.96 -14.31 3.96
N PHE A 28 2.42 -13.26 4.57
CA PHE A 28 2.87 -12.78 5.89
C PHE A 28 2.10 -13.38 7.07
N ASN A 29 1.04 -14.14 6.84
CA ASN A 29 0.05 -14.48 7.86
C ASN A 29 -0.44 -13.21 8.59
N ALA A 30 -0.75 -12.18 7.79
CA ALA A 30 -1.13 -10.86 8.26
C ALA A 30 -2.62 -10.79 8.65
N VAL A 31 -2.96 -9.80 9.48
CA VAL A 31 -4.36 -9.47 9.74
C VAL A 31 -4.91 -8.67 8.57
N SER A 32 -6.07 -9.08 8.06
CA SER A 32 -6.81 -8.36 7.04
C SER A 32 -7.86 -7.46 7.64
N ILE A 33 -8.02 -6.24 7.11
CA ILE A 33 -9.19 -5.41 7.33
C ILE A 33 -9.81 -5.00 6.00
N SER A 34 -11.12 -5.20 5.89
CA SER A 34 -11.88 -4.90 4.68
C SER A 34 -13.37 -4.74 5.02
N ARG A 35 -14.18 -4.37 4.03
CA ARG A 35 -15.64 -4.30 4.19
C ARG A 35 -16.27 -5.61 4.67
N GLN A 36 -15.71 -6.76 4.30
CA GLN A 36 -16.21 -8.07 4.79
C GLN A 36 -15.96 -8.27 6.28
N GLN A 37 -14.93 -7.61 6.84
CA GLN A 37 -14.66 -7.58 8.28
C GLN A 37 -15.27 -6.34 8.98
N GLY A 38 -16.14 -5.59 8.28
CA GLY A 38 -16.82 -4.42 8.84
C GLY A 38 -16.02 -3.12 8.77
N TYR A 39 -14.90 -3.09 8.04
CA TYR A 39 -14.05 -1.89 7.89
C TYR A 39 -14.13 -1.30 6.49
N ASP A 40 -14.53 -0.03 6.41
CA ASP A 40 -14.58 0.74 5.16
C ASP A 40 -13.61 1.94 5.25
N ILE A 41 -12.57 1.93 4.41
CA ILE A 41 -11.55 3.01 4.39
C ILE A 41 -12.13 4.38 4.04
N THR A 42 -13.32 4.44 3.43
CA THR A 42 -13.99 5.71 3.09
C THR A 42 -14.70 6.34 4.29
N LYS A 43 -14.92 5.59 5.37
CA LYS A 43 -15.74 6.01 6.52
C LYS A 43 -15.02 5.89 7.85
N GLN A 44 -14.08 4.96 7.97
CA GLN A 44 -13.49 4.54 9.24
C GLN A 44 -11.97 4.73 9.28
N ALA A 45 -11.43 5.71 8.54
CA ALA A 45 -9.99 5.94 8.46
C ALA A 45 -9.35 6.11 9.85
N LYS A 46 -10.00 6.86 10.75
CA LYS A 46 -9.51 7.08 12.13
C LYS A 46 -9.50 5.80 12.95
N GLU A 47 -10.58 5.02 12.93
CA GLU A 47 -10.68 3.74 13.65
C GLU A 47 -9.63 2.74 13.16
N ILE A 48 -9.41 2.70 11.84
CA ILE A 48 -8.38 1.86 11.23
C ILE A 48 -6.98 2.32 11.66
N ALA A 49 -6.75 3.62 11.74
CA ALA A 49 -5.48 4.19 12.21
C ALA A 49 -5.21 3.84 13.68
N GLU A 50 -6.20 3.96 14.55
CA GLU A 50 -6.09 3.55 15.95
C GLU A 50 -5.78 2.05 16.08
N LYS A 51 -6.48 1.20 15.32
CA LYS A 51 -6.23 -0.24 15.27
C LYS A 51 -4.83 -0.58 14.79
N SER A 52 -4.27 0.21 13.87
CA SER A 52 -2.94 -0.03 13.32
C SER A 52 -1.80 0.09 14.35
N LEU A 53 -2.03 0.70 15.51
CA LEU A 53 -1.06 0.78 16.61
C LEU A 53 -0.68 -0.58 17.21
N GLU A 54 -1.50 -1.61 17.00
CA GLU A 54 -1.23 -2.98 17.47
C GLU A 54 -0.22 -3.74 16.58
N PHE A 55 0.24 -3.11 15.49
CA PHE A 55 1.03 -3.74 14.42
C PHE A 55 2.36 -3.01 14.20
N ASP A 56 3.35 -3.78 13.78
CA ASP A 56 4.69 -3.28 13.40
C ASP A 56 4.69 -2.74 11.97
N ILE A 57 3.79 -3.28 11.11
CA ILE A 57 3.72 -2.95 9.69
C ILE A 57 2.26 -2.70 9.31
N PHE A 58 2.03 -1.58 8.63
CA PHE A 58 0.76 -1.23 8.02
C PHE A 58 0.88 -1.19 6.50
N ILE A 59 0.05 -2.00 5.81
CA ILE A 59 0.02 -2.04 4.34
C ILE A 59 -1.28 -1.40 3.85
N ASN A 60 -1.17 -0.18 3.36
CA ASN A 60 -2.24 0.62 2.80
C ASN A 60 -2.51 0.20 1.35
N ASN A 61 -3.22 -0.91 1.18
CA ASN A 61 -3.47 -1.54 -0.12
C ASN A 61 -4.89 -1.29 -0.65
N ALA A 62 -5.90 -1.19 0.22
CA ALA A 62 -7.28 -1.02 -0.22
C ALA A 62 -7.46 0.24 -1.07
N PHE A 63 -8.16 0.08 -2.18
CA PHE A 63 -8.55 1.18 -3.04
C PHE A 63 -10.04 1.06 -3.37
N ASP A 64 -10.77 2.16 -3.25
CA ASP A 64 -12.17 2.25 -3.65
C ASP A 64 -12.26 2.98 -5.00
N GLY A 65 -12.58 2.23 -6.05
CA GLY A 65 -12.56 2.69 -7.42
C GLY A 65 -13.96 2.81 -8.02
N PRO A 66 -14.07 3.24 -9.29
CA PRO A 66 -15.35 3.29 -10.00
C PRO A 66 -16.15 1.99 -9.86
N PRO A 67 -17.50 2.04 -9.79
CA PRO A 67 -18.37 3.20 -10.05
C PRO A 67 -18.69 4.09 -8.83
N HIS A 68 -17.90 4.01 -7.77
CA HIS A 68 -18.13 4.77 -6.55
C HIS A 68 -17.90 6.27 -6.73
N GLU A 69 -18.35 7.05 -5.74
CA GLU A 69 -18.17 8.49 -5.71
C GLU A 69 -16.71 8.90 -5.93
N PRO A 70 -16.41 9.94 -6.73
CA PRO A 70 -15.04 10.35 -7.03
C PRO A 70 -14.18 10.58 -5.79
N TRP A 71 -14.76 11.05 -4.69
CA TRP A 71 -14.09 11.29 -3.41
C TRP A 71 -13.62 10.01 -2.73
N ALA A 72 -14.28 8.88 -2.96
CA ALA A 72 -13.88 7.59 -2.44
C ALA A 72 -12.49 7.15 -2.97
N ASN A 73 -12.09 7.65 -4.15
CA ASN A 73 -10.76 7.39 -4.69
C ASN A 73 -9.63 7.96 -3.81
N PHE A 74 -9.91 9.02 -3.02
CA PHE A 74 -8.93 9.64 -2.12
C PHE A 74 -8.88 9.00 -0.73
N ALA A 75 -9.75 8.03 -0.45
CA ALA A 75 -9.81 7.38 0.86
C ALA A 75 -8.47 6.75 1.29
N GLN A 76 -7.70 6.22 0.34
CA GLN A 76 -6.37 5.65 0.62
C GLN A 76 -5.38 6.73 1.09
N THR A 77 -5.42 7.92 0.51
CA THR A 77 -4.58 9.07 0.94
C THR A 77 -5.03 9.60 2.29
N SER A 78 -6.34 9.73 2.51
CA SER A 78 -6.89 10.15 3.81
C SER A 78 -6.50 9.18 4.92
N LEU A 79 -6.60 7.88 4.66
CA LEU A 79 -6.18 6.84 5.59
C LEU A 79 -4.68 6.92 5.90
N LEU A 80 -3.83 7.17 4.91
CA LEU A 80 -2.40 7.37 5.16
C LEU A 80 -2.15 8.51 6.15
N TYR A 81 -2.83 9.65 6.00
CA TYR A 81 -2.65 10.77 6.93
C TYR A 81 -3.17 10.47 8.33
N GLU A 82 -4.29 9.76 8.48
CA GLU A 82 -4.78 9.32 9.79
C GLU A 82 -3.79 8.38 10.48
N VAL A 83 -3.27 7.38 9.77
CA VAL A 83 -2.24 6.47 10.30
C VAL A 83 -0.97 7.24 10.64
N TYR A 84 -0.51 8.15 9.77
CA TYR A 84 0.67 8.98 10.02
C TYR A 84 0.52 9.80 11.31
N GLN A 85 -0.60 10.51 11.48
CA GLN A 85 -0.81 11.34 12.67
C GLN A 85 -0.93 10.49 13.93
N THR A 86 -1.65 9.37 13.85
CA THR A 86 -1.83 8.44 14.96
C THR A 86 -0.50 7.82 15.40
N TRP A 87 0.31 7.34 14.47
CA TRP A 87 1.62 6.76 14.77
C TRP A 87 2.61 7.80 15.30
N LYS A 88 2.57 9.02 14.74
CA LYS A 88 3.40 10.13 15.22
C LYS A 88 3.04 10.51 16.65
N ALA A 89 1.76 10.65 16.97
CA ALA A 89 1.29 11.01 18.31
C ALA A 89 1.62 9.96 19.38
N ASN A 90 1.77 8.70 18.97
CA ASN A 90 2.08 7.57 19.86
C ASN A 90 3.55 7.13 19.80
N ASP A 91 4.42 7.87 19.10
CA ASP A 91 5.84 7.49 18.93
C ASP A 91 6.01 6.05 18.39
N ASN A 92 5.04 5.55 17.62
CA ASN A 92 5.02 4.16 17.17
C ASN A 92 6.16 3.89 16.19
N PRO A 93 7.12 3.02 16.49
CA PRO A 93 8.14 2.62 15.53
C PRO A 93 7.55 1.57 14.60
N GLY A 94 7.78 1.67 13.30
CA GLY A 94 7.27 0.66 12.40
C GLY A 94 7.48 1.00 10.93
N TYR A 95 6.66 0.38 10.07
CA TYR A 95 6.76 0.58 8.64
C TYR A 95 5.39 0.69 7.97
N ILE A 96 5.18 1.73 7.18
CA ILE A 96 3.99 1.94 6.36
C ILE A 96 4.35 1.68 4.89
N PHE A 97 3.67 0.73 4.25
CA PHE A 97 3.76 0.51 2.81
C PHE A 97 2.49 1.03 2.15
N ASN A 98 2.64 1.91 1.15
CA ASN A 98 1.54 2.43 0.35
C ASN A 98 1.56 1.80 -1.04
N ILE A 99 0.45 1.20 -1.47
CA ILE A 99 0.33 0.63 -2.81
C ILE A 99 -0.13 1.70 -3.79
N GLY A 100 0.83 2.21 -4.56
CA GLY A 100 0.68 3.20 -5.61
C GLY A 100 0.34 2.59 -6.97
N SER A 101 0.49 3.38 -8.03
CA SER A 101 0.27 2.95 -9.41
C SER A 101 1.06 3.81 -10.39
N VAL A 102 1.63 3.22 -11.42
CA VAL A 102 2.26 3.97 -12.53
C VAL A 102 1.28 4.92 -13.23
N GLY A 103 -0.03 4.70 -13.04
CA GLY A 103 -1.07 5.60 -13.52
C GLY A 103 -0.93 7.04 -13.01
N GLU A 104 -0.28 7.26 -11.87
CA GLU A 104 0.02 8.60 -11.33
C GLU A 104 0.92 9.45 -12.25
N LYS A 105 1.75 8.80 -13.03
CA LYS A 105 2.75 9.44 -13.94
C LYS A 105 2.15 9.84 -15.27
N SER A 106 0.95 9.39 -15.59
CA SER A 106 0.29 9.66 -16.86
C SER A 106 -0.75 10.76 -16.73
N ILE A 107 -0.59 11.84 -17.51
CA ILE A 107 -1.52 12.97 -17.55
C ILE A 107 -2.71 12.66 -18.46
N VAL A 108 -2.50 11.84 -19.51
CA VAL A 108 -3.54 11.51 -20.49
C VAL A 108 -4.27 10.24 -20.09
N SER A 109 -5.60 10.31 -19.99
CA SER A 109 -6.44 9.15 -19.74
C SER A 109 -7.22 8.76 -21.02
N PRO A 110 -7.24 7.47 -21.38
CA PRO A 110 -8.07 6.99 -22.50
C PRO A 110 -9.57 7.00 -22.14
N ALA A 111 -9.93 7.14 -20.87
CA ALA A 111 -11.31 7.16 -20.40
C ALA A 111 -11.47 8.10 -19.20
N PRO A 112 -12.49 8.98 -19.18
CA PRO A 112 -12.72 9.97 -18.13
C PRO A 112 -12.78 9.37 -16.72
N MET A 113 -13.33 8.17 -16.57
CA MET A 113 -13.45 7.48 -15.28
C MET A 113 -12.10 7.20 -14.59
N PHE A 114 -10.99 7.27 -15.32
CA PHE A 114 -9.65 7.08 -14.74
C PHE A 114 -8.96 8.37 -14.34
N GLU A 115 -9.52 9.54 -14.58
CA GLU A 115 -8.93 10.82 -14.21
C GLU A 115 -8.84 10.97 -12.69
N THR A 116 -9.93 10.71 -11.97
CA THR A 116 -9.95 10.76 -10.50
C THR A 116 -9.04 9.68 -9.89
N TYR A 117 -8.99 8.48 -10.48
CA TYR A 117 -8.06 7.42 -10.06
C TYR A 117 -6.60 7.89 -10.11
N ARG A 118 -6.19 8.47 -11.23
CA ARG A 118 -4.82 8.96 -11.42
C ARG A 118 -4.46 10.07 -10.47
N THR A 119 -5.37 11.05 -10.33
CA THR A 119 -5.22 12.15 -9.38
C THR A 119 -5.10 11.63 -7.94
N ALA A 120 -5.93 10.67 -7.56
CA ALA A 120 -5.87 10.06 -6.23
C ALA A 120 -4.56 9.30 -6.00
N LYS A 121 -4.06 8.57 -7.01
CA LYS A 121 -2.77 7.88 -6.91
C LYS A 121 -1.58 8.85 -6.87
N ALA A 122 -1.63 9.96 -7.61
CA ALA A 122 -0.64 11.03 -7.52
C ALA A 122 -0.67 11.71 -6.13
N ALA A 123 -1.85 11.93 -5.57
CA ALA A 123 -1.99 12.46 -4.21
C ALA A 123 -1.37 11.49 -3.17
N LEU A 124 -1.64 10.18 -3.29
CA LEU A 124 -1.05 9.17 -2.42
C LEU A 124 0.49 9.14 -2.54
N ALA A 125 1.01 9.21 -3.76
CA ALA A 125 2.46 9.22 -4.00
C ALA A 125 3.12 10.44 -3.36
N HIS A 126 2.53 11.62 -3.53
CA HIS A 126 3.03 12.84 -2.90
C HIS A 126 2.98 12.75 -1.38
N ALA A 127 1.86 12.32 -0.81
CA ALA A 127 1.70 12.13 0.64
C ALA A 127 2.71 11.12 1.21
N SER A 128 2.96 10.01 0.52
CA SER A 128 3.95 9.01 0.91
C SER A 128 5.37 9.60 0.99
N LYS A 129 5.76 10.43 -0.01
CA LYS A 129 7.05 11.12 -0.04
C LYS A 129 7.18 12.14 1.09
N GLN A 130 6.11 12.85 1.46
CA GLN A 130 6.10 13.73 2.63
C GLN A 130 6.34 12.94 3.93
N CYS A 131 5.70 11.78 4.10
CA CYS A 131 5.93 10.91 5.26
C CYS A 131 7.39 10.42 5.33
N THR A 132 7.97 10.04 4.19
CA THR A 132 9.39 9.65 4.12
C THR A 132 10.32 10.82 4.45
N ALA A 133 10.00 12.03 4.00
CA ALA A 133 10.77 13.24 4.36
C ALA A 133 10.71 13.51 5.87
N ALA A 134 9.58 13.26 6.53
CA ALA A 134 9.47 13.39 7.98
C ALA A 134 10.40 12.40 8.72
N PHE A 135 10.50 11.15 8.23
CA PHE A 135 11.47 10.17 8.76
C PHE A 135 12.91 10.65 8.57
N LYS A 136 13.28 11.11 7.37
CA LYS A 136 14.61 11.66 7.07
C LYS A 136 15.00 12.82 7.99
N ASN A 137 14.04 13.62 8.43
CA ASN A 137 14.22 14.77 9.31
C ASN A 137 14.04 14.43 10.81
N ASN A 138 14.00 13.16 11.18
CA ASN A 138 13.81 12.68 12.55
C ASN A 138 12.52 13.19 13.24
N GLN A 139 11.47 13.48 12.46
CA GLN A 139 10.19 13.95 12.97
C GLN A 139 9.25 12.80 13.37
N VAL A 140 9.55 11.60 12.91
CA VAL A 140 8.82 10.36 13.19
C VAL A 140 9.78 9.18 13.32
N LYS A 141 9.35 8.11 14.02
CA LYS A 141 10.14 6.88 14.24
C LYS A 141 9.85 5.78 13.22
N PHE A 142 8.77 5.89 12.47
CA PHE A 142 8.36 4.91 11.47
C PHE A 142 8.84 5.29 10.07
N LYS A 143 9.04 4.28 9.24
CA LYS A 143 9.39 4.41 7.83
C LYS A 143 8.14 4.41 6.96
N THR A 144 8.26 4.97 5.77
CA THR A 144 7.20 4.92 4.77
C THR A 144 7.80 4.62 3.40
N THR A 145 7.25 3.64 2.68
CA THR A 145 7.64 3.32 1.31
C THR A 145 6.42 3.34 0.39
N LEU A 146 6.57 3.98 -0.76
CA LEU A 146 5.62 3.87 -1.86
C LEU A 146 6.02 2.70 -2.76
N ILE A 147 5.10 1.80 -3.05
CA ILE A 147 5.27 0.71 -4.03
C ILE A 147 4.40 1.04 -5.23
N THR A 148 5.01 1.61 -6.25
CA THR A 148 4.34 2.05 -7.49
C THR A 148 4.29 0.88 -8.47
N LEU A 149 3.09 0.39 -8.73
CA LEU A 149 2.88 -0.82 -9.51
C LEU A 149 2.31 -0.50 -10.89
N ASP A 150 2.82 -1.19 -11.89
CA ASP A 150 2.16 -1.36 -13.18
C ASP A 150 0.97 -2.33 -13.00
N ARG A 151 0.42 -2.82 -14.07
CA ARG A 151 -0.69 -3.77 -14.04
C ARG A 151 -0.30 -5.02 -13.25
N LEU A 152 -1.07 -5.33 -12.22
CA LEU A 152 -0.90 -6.56 -11.45
C LEU A 152 -1.51 -7.76 -12.17
N ASP A 153 -0.88 -8.92 -12.04
CA ASP A 153 -1.46 -10.19 -12.46
C ASP A 153 -2.44 -10.69 -11.39
N THR A 154 -3.70 -10.32 -11.54
CA THR A 154 -4.80 -10.69 -10.66
C THR A 154 -5.99 -11.16 -11.46
N GLU A 155 -6.89 -11.91 -10.85
CA GLU A 155 -8.15 -12.33 -11.48
C GLU A 155 -8.92 -11.13 -12.06
N LEU A 156 -9.01 -10.03 -11.31
CA LEU A 156 -9.64 -8.79 -11.77
C LEU A 156 -8.95 -8.19 -12.99
N SER A 157 -7.63 -8.25 -13.07
CA SER A 157 -6.88 -7.75 -14.22
C SER A 157 -7.11 -8.64 -15.45
N ARG A 158 -7.06 -9.96 -15.25
CA ARG A 158 -7.27 -10.96 -16.32
C ARG A 158 -8.67 -10.90 -16.90
N SER A 159 -9.69 -10.51 -16.12
CA SER A 159 -11.07 -10.37 -16.60
C SER A 159 -11.33 -9.13 -17.46
N ARG A 160 -10.37 -8.20 -17.55
CA ARG A 160 -10.53 -6.96 -18.31
C ARG A 160 -10.22 -7.17 -19.80
N PRO A 161 -11.00 -6.55 -20.73
CA PRO A 161 -10.71 -6.61 -22.17
C PRO A 161 -9.31 -6.10 -22.54
N SER A 162 -8.72 -5.22 -21.73
CA SER A 162 -7.38 -4.66 -21.93
C SER A 162 -6.25 -5.56 -21.42
N TRP A 163 -6.55 -6.78 -20.96
CA TRP A 163 -5.53 -7.71 -20.49
C TRP A 163 -4.69 -8.24 -21.66
N THR A 164 -3.39 -8.15 -21.54
CA THR A 164 -2.41 -8.52 -22.61
C THR A 164 -1.64 -9.82 -22.27
N GLY A 165 -2.02 -10.52 -21.21
CA GLY A 165 -1.36 -11.76 -20.79
C GLY A 165 -0.27 -11.58 -19.75
N ASN A 166 0.22 -10.35 -19.52
CA ASN A 166 1.32 -10.07 -18.57
C ASN A 166 0.93 -9.07 -17.50
N GLY A 167 1.40 -9.29 -16.28
CA GLY A 167 1.23 -8.42 -15.13
C GLY A 167 2.35 -8.65 -14.11
N VAL A 168 2.56 -7.70 -13.20
CA VAL A 168 3.45 -7.87 -12.03
C VAL A 168 2.87 -8.97 -11.17
N ASP A 169 3.67 -9.99 -10.83
CA ASP A 169 3.24 -11.03 -9.90
C ASP A 169 3.07 -10.43 -8.48
N CYS A 170 1.94 -10.75 -7.86
CA CYS A 170 1.68 -10.31 -6.49
C CYS A 170 2.70 -10.86 -5.48
N LYS A 171 3.35 -12.00 -5.79
CA LYS A 171 4.41 -12.57 -4.94
C LYS A 171 5.68 -11.72 -4.99
N ASP A 172 6.05 -11.18 -6.15
CA ASP A 172 7.22 -10.29 -6.27
C ASP A 172 7.05 -9.06 -5.37
N VAL A 173 5.82 -8.54 -5.26
CA VAL A 173 5.51 -7.43 -4.36
C VAL A 173 5.68 -7.85 -2.90
N ALA A 174 5.26 -9.06 -2.51
CA ALA A 174 5.42 -9.57 -1.16
C ALA A 174 6.91 -9.78 -0.81
N GLU A 175 7.69 -10.38 -1.71
CA GLU A 175 9.14 -10.58 -1.52
C GLU A 175 9.89 -9.26 -1.39
N PHE A 176 9.46 -8.24 -2.13
CA PHE A 176 10.03 -6.91 -1.97
C PHE A 176 9.72 -6.31 -0.60
N ILE A 177 8.50 -6.46 -0.08
CA ILE A 177 8.14 -6.01 1.27
C ILE A 177 9.01 -6.73 2.31
N ASP A 178 9.20 -8.05 2.18
CA ASP A 178 10.12 -8.82 3.03
C ASP A 178 11.52 -8.19 3.02
N TYR A 179 12.08 -7.97 1.83
CA TYR A 179 13.41 -7.34 1.70
C TYR A 179 13.46 -5.96 2.37
N ALA A 180 12.45 -5.12 2.16
CA ALA A 180 12.40 -3.78 2.73
C ALA A 180 12.36 -3.80 4.27
N THR A 181 11.74 -4.82 4.87
CA THR A 181 11.69 -4.97 6.34
C THR A 181 13.04 -5.37 6.94
N MET A 182 13.93 -6.00 6.17
CA MET A 182 15.26 -6.41 6.60
C MET A 182 16.30 -5.27 6.54
N ILE A 183 15.97 -4.16 5.91
CA ILE A 183 16.86 -2.99 5.81
C ILE A 183 17.07 -2.36 7.19
N LYS A 184 18.30 -1.89 7.45
CA LYS A 184 18.69 -1.27 8.72
C LYS A 184 17.67 -0.23 9.20
N PRO A 185 17.47 -0.08 10.51
CA PRO A 185 16.47 0.85 11.07
C PRO A 185 16.61 2.30 10.61
N ASN A 186 17.84 2.78 10.40
CA ASN A 186 18.12 4.14 9.97
C ASN A 186 18.07 4.36 8.44
N THR A 187 17.66 3.36 7.69
CA THR A 187 17.56 3.40 6.23
C THR A 187 16.12 3.19 5.81
N CYS A 188 15.63 3.97 4.87
CA CYS A 188 14.29 3.87 4.32
C CYS A 188 14.37 3.83 2.78
N ILE A 189 13.56 2.99 2.17
CA ILE A 189 13.30 3.05 0.73
C ILE A 189 12.13 4.01 0.53
N GLU A 190 12.35 5.09 -0.22
CA GLU A 190 11.30 6.08 -0.47
C GLU A 190 10.25 5.55 -1.45
N GLU A 191 10.71 5.01 -2.56
CA GLU A 191 9.84 4.47 -3.62
C GLU A 191 10.50 3.28 -4.31
N ILE A 192 9.69 2.29 -4.69
CA ILE A 192 10.05 1.29 -5.68
C ILE A 192 8.99 1.26 -6.77
N ILE A 193 9.43 1.02 -8.01
CA ILE A 193 8.54 0.96 -9.17
C ILE A 193 8.73 -0.39 -9.84
N LEU A 194 7.64 -1.15 -9.98
CA LEU A 194 7.63 -2.42 -10.68
C LEU A 194 6.86 -2.28 -12.00
N TYR A 195 7.56 -2.48 -13.10
CA TYR A 195 7.01 -2.47 -14.46
C TYR A 195 6.91 -3.87 -15.03
N VAL A 196 5.95 -4.04 -15.94
CA VAL A 196 5.84 -5.25 -16.77
C VAL A 196 6.48 -5.01 -18.12
N ASN A 197 7.28 -5.98 -18.58
CA ASN A 197 7.73 -6.01 -19.97
C ASN A 197 6.66 -6.70 -20.83
N PHE A 198 5.91 -5.91 -21.61
CA PHE A 198 4.85 -6.44 -22.48
C PHE A 198 5.37 -7.22 -23.70
N ASN A 199 6.67 -7.16 -23.99
CA ASN A 199 7.31 -7.84 -25.13
C ASN A 199 7.95 -9.20 -24.73
N SER A 200 7.99 -9.56 -23.45
CA SER A 200 8.44 -10.87 -23.01
C SER A 200 7.32 -11.89 -23.19
N LYS A 201 7.43 -12.74 -24.23
CA LYS A 201 6.64 -13.98 -24.37
C LYS A 201 7.35 -15.11 -23.65
#